data_1598d63013d45a807f5a933ac6ab3a0f
#
_entry.id   1598d63013d45a807f5a933ac6ab3a0f
#
_cell.length_a   1.000
_cell.length_b   1.000
_cell.length_c   1.000
_cell.angle_alpha   90.00
_cell.angle_beta   90.00
_cell.angle_gamma   90.00
#
_symmetry.space_group_name_H-M   'P 1'
#
loop_
_entity.id
_entity.type
_entity.pdbx_description
1 polymer ?
#
loop_
_entity_poly.entity_id
_entity_poly.type
_entity_poly.pdbx_seq_one_letter_code
_entity_poly.pdbx_strand_id
1 'polypeptide(L)'
;MLIGLGGGAASSMASGMSSSDLDFASVQRGNPEMERRCQEVIDRCCAMGEANPILLIHDVGAGGLSNALPELIDDAQAGGRIQLRNVLNADLGMSPLEIWCNEAQERYVLGIEQSQLQQFAALCERERCPFAVVGESTDCLLYTSPSPRD
;
A
#
# COMPACT_ATOMS: atom_id res chain seq x y z
N MET A 1 5.76 -6.21 -0.18
CA MET A 1 5.79 -7.37 0.76
C MET A 1 4.37 -7.82 1.06
N LEU A 2 4.16 -9.10 1.36
CA LEU A 2 2.88 -9.56 1.92
C LEU A 2 2.79 -9.11 3.37
N ILE A 3 1.67 -8.52 3.75
CA ILE A 3 1.43 -8.10 5.13
C ILE A 3 0.97 -9.29 6.00
N GLY A 4 1.21 -9.20 7.28
CA GLY A 4 0.77 -10.17 8.28
C GLY A 4 0.60 -9.49 9.64
N LEU A 5 0.19 -10.23 10.65
CA LEU A 5 -0.07 -9.69 12.00
C LEU A 5 1.16 -9.00 12.62
N GLY A 6 2.36 -9.50 12.33
CA GLY A 6 3.61 -8.89 12.80
C GLY A 6 3.88 -7.49 12.28
N GLY A 7 3.25 -7.08 11.17
CA GLY A 7 3.31 -5.71 10.63
C GLY A 7 2.21 -4.79 11.18
N GLY A 8 1.46 -5.20 12.18
CA GLY A 8 0.46 -4.35 12.81
C GLY A 8 1.08 -3.08 13.39
N ALA A 9 0.28 -2.01 13.49
CA ALA A 9 0.70 -0.68 13.91
C ALA A 9 1.25 -0.70 15.35
N ALA A 10 2.55 -0.93 15.49
CA ALA A 10 3.22 -1.01 16.79
C ALA A 10 3.03 0.28 17.62
N SER A 11 2.96 1.43 16.95
CA SER A 11 2.68 2.74 17.55
C SER A 11 1.27 2.85 18.14
N SER A 12 0.33 2.02 17.69
CA SER A 12 -1.07 2.01 18.13
C SER A 12 -1.39 0.92 19.14
N MET A 13 -0.42 0.06 19.47
CA MET A 13 -0.60 -1.03 20.42
C MET A 13 -0.30 -0.56 21.85
N ALA A 14 -1.11 -1.01 22.80
CA ALA A 14 -0.82 -0.80 24.22
C ALA A 14 0.46 -1.56 24.62
N SER A 15 1.25 -0.96 25.49
CA SER A 15 2.50 -1.58 25.99
C SER A 15 2.24 -2.96 26.58
N GLY A 16 2.99 -3.96 26.12
CA GLY A 16 2.87 -5.35 26.59
C GLY A 16 1.82 -6.21 25.90
N MET A 17 1.14 -5.70 24.89
CA MET A 17 0.13 -6.45 24.11
C MET A 17 0.73 -7.27 22.95
N SER A 18 2.02 -7.10 22.66
CA SER A 18 2.71 -7.82 21.59
C SER A 18 3.48 -9.03 22.11
N SER A 19 3.54 -10.09 21.32
CA SER A 19 4.42 -11.23 21.60
C SER A 19 5.82 -10.97 21.01
N SER A 20 6.85 -11.59 21.61
CA SER A 20 8.24 -11.46 21.12
C SER A 20 8.41 -11.87 19.65
N ASP A 21 7.65 -12.87 19.20
CA ASP A 21 7.71 -13.34 17.81
C ASP A 21 7.06 -12.33 16.84
N LEU A 22 5.96 -11.70 17.25
CA LEU A 22 5.32 -10.63 16.48
C LEU A 22 6.17 -9.36 16.47
N ASP A 23 6.82 -9.02 17.58
CA ASP A 23 7.75 -7.90 17.66
C ASP A 23 8.96 -8.12 16.75
N PHE A 24 9.46 -9.35 16.67
CA PHE A 24 10.54 -9.70 15.77
C PHE A 24 10.16 -9.56 14.29
N ALA A 25 8.91 -9.87 13.94
CA ALA A 25 8.35 -9.74 12.59
C ALA A 25 7.79 -8.35 12.28
N SER A 26 7.99 -7.37 13.17
CA SER A 26 7.38 -6.04 13.06
C SER A 26 8.05 -5.14 12.00
N VAL A 27 7.50 -3.95 11.84
CA VAL A 27 7.84 -2.88 10.91
C VAL A 27 9.34 -2.66 10.67
N GLN A 28 10.13 -2.77 11.72
CA GLN A 28 11.57 -2.44 11.72
C GLN A 28 12.45 -3.48 11.00
N ARG A 29 11.86 -4.56 10.56
CA ARG A 29 12.57 -5.69 9.95
C ARG A 29 12.34 -5.72 8.44
N GLY A 30 13.25 -5.11 7.71
CA GLY A 30 13.21 -5.07 6.27
C GLY A 30 13.38 -6.45 5.61
N ASN A 31 12.81 -6.60 4.43
CA ASN A 31 13.11 -7.68 3.51
C ASN A 31 13.94 -7.11 2.35
N PRO A 32 15.30 -7.22 2.39
CA PRO A 32 16.16 -6.57 1.40
C PRO A 32 15.89 -7.04 -0.04
N GLU A 33 15.49 -8.29 -0.22
CA GLU A 33 15.15 -8.81 -1.55
C GLU A 33 13.89 -8.16 -2.10
N MET A 34 12.86 -7.99 -1.28
CA MET A 34 11.62 -7.33 -1.69
C MET A 34 11.84 -5.84 -1.96
N GLU A 35 12.62 -5.19 -1.12
CA GLU A 35 13.04 -3.80 -1.32
C GLU A 35 13.72 -3.62 -2.68
N ARG A 36 14.68 -4.49 -3.01
CA ARG A 36 15.36 -4.49 -4.30
C ARG A 36 14.39 -4.69 -5.46
N ARG A 37 13.45 -5.63 -5.36
CA ARG A 37 12.46 -5.87 -6.41
C ARG A 37 11.56 -4.65 -6.65
N CYS A 38 11.11 -4.00 -5.58
CA CYS A 38 10.36 -2.76 -5.68
C CYS A 38 11.20 -1.66 -6.35
N GLN A 39 12.45 -1.51 -5.94
CA GLN A 39 13.37 -0.52 -6.51
C GLN A 39 13.61 -0.76 -8.01
N GLU A 40 13.83 -2.01 -8.42
CA GLU A 40 14.00 -2.35 -9.85
C GLU A 40 12.78 -1.97 -10.69
N VAL A 41 11.56 -2.20 -10.19
CA VAL A 41 10.33 -1.78 -10.88
C VAL A 41 10.27 -0.26 -11.01
N ILE A 42 10.54 0.46 -9.93
CA ILE A 42 10.53 1.93 -9.91
C ILE A 42 11.58 2.48 -10.88
N ASP A 43 12.81 1.97 -10.82
CA ASP A 43 13.91 2.42 -11.67
C ASP A 43 13.61 2.17 -13.17
N ARG A 44 13.01 1.02 -13.48
CA ARG A 44 12.58 0.71 -14.86
C ARG A 44 11.50 1.67 -15.35
N CYS A 45 10.53 1.98 -14.50
CA CYS A 45 9.51 2.98 -14.82
C CYS A 45 10.13 4.36 -15.02
N CYS A 46 11.03 4.80 -14.13
CA CYS A 46 11.73 6.08 -14.26
C CYS A 46 12.57 6.17 -15.55
N ALA A 47 13.21 5.07 -15.94
CA ALA A 47 14.02 5.03 -17.17
C ALA A 47 13.18 5.20 -18.46
N MET A 48 11.87 5.06 -18.40
CA MET A 48 10.96 5.29 -19.54
C MET A 48 10.71 6.79 -19.81
N GLY A 49 11.13 7.69 -18.92
CA GLY A 49 10.93 9.13 -19.09
C GLY A 49 9.44 9.48 -19.21
N GLU A 50 9.04 10.10 -20.32
CA GLU A 50 7.64 10.51 -20.55
C GLU A 50 6.66 9.32 -20.66
N ALA A 51 7.15 8.12 -20.94
CA ALA A 51 6.36 6.90 -20.98
C ALA A 51 6.26 6.19 -19.64
N ASN A 52 6.73 6.80 -18.56
CA ASN A 52 6.65 6.26 -17.20
C ASN A 52 5.17 6.04 -16.81
N PRO A 53 4.76 4.81 -16.50
CA PRO A 53 3.38 4.54 -16.11
C PRO A 53 3.01 5.05 -14.72
N ILE A 54 4.00 5.37 -13.88
CA ILE A 54 3.78 5.87 -12.52
C ILE A 54 3.52 7.37 -12.59
N LEU A 55 2.32 7.80 -12.20
CA LEU A 55 1.93 9.20 -12.09
C LEU A 55 2.26 9.77 -10.71
N LEU A 56 1.99 8.99 -9.66
CA LEU A 56 2.21 9.34 -8.27
C LEU A 56 2.72 8.11 -7.52
N ILE A 57 3.53 8.34 -6.49
CA ILE A 57 4.08 7.29 -5.65
C ILE A 57 4.26 7.80 -4.22
N HIS A 58 3.84 7.00 -3.25
CA HIS A 58 4.15 7.16 -1.85
C HIS A 58 4.64 5.86 -1.25
N ASP A 59 5.58 5.93 -0.33
CA ASP A 59 5.94 4.78 0.49
C ASP A 59 4.90 4.54 1.59
N VAL A 60 4.80 3.31 2.05
CA VAL A 60 3.94 2.94 3.17
C VAL A 60 4.78 2.92 4.43
N GLY A 61 4.58 3.93 5.26
CA GLY A 61 5.25 4.11 6.53
C GLY A 61 4.31 4.01 7.73
N ALA A 62 4.48 4.91 8.67
CA ALA A 62 3.64 5.03 9.87
C ALA A 62 2.16 5.21 9.48
N GLY A 63 1.28 4.49 10.17
CA GLY A 63 -0.15 4.45 9.86
C GLY A 63 -0.52 3.52 8.71
N GLY A 64 0.44 2.94 7.99
CA GLY A 64 0.19 2.01 6.90
C GLY A 64 -0.57 2.64 5.73
N LEU A 65 -1.49 1.89 5.13
CA LEU A 65 -2.33 2.37 4.03
C LEU A 65 -3.28 3.49 4.45
N SER A 66 -3.62 3.58 5.74
CA SER A 66 -4.51 4.63 6.26
C SER A 66 -3.91 6.03 6.14
N ASN A 67 -2.61 6.13 5.99
CA ASN A 67 -1.89 7.37 5.70
C ASN A 67 -1.51 7.48 4.22
N ALA A 68 -0.86 6.47 3.67
CA ALA A 68 -0.30 6.53 2.33
C ALA A 68 -1.36 6.70 1.22
N LEU A 69 -2.51 6.02 1.30
CA LEU A 69 -3.55 6.13 0.27
C LEU A 69 -4.29 7.47 0.28
N PRO A 70 -4.72 8.03 1.44
CA PRO A 70 -5.27 9.37 1.48
C PRO A 70 -4.30 10.44 0.98
N GLU A 71 -3.02 10.37 1.32
CA GLU A 71 -2.00 11.31 0.80
C GLU A 71 -1.88 11.23 -0.72
N LEU A 72 -1.83 10.02 -1.28
CA LEU A 72 -1.78 9.83 -2.73
C LEU A 72 -3.00 10.42 -3.44
N ILE A 73 -4.19 10.22 -2.86
CA ILE A 73 -5.46 10.73 -3.40
C ILE A 73 -5.53 12.26 -3.30
N ASP A 74 -5.04 12.83 -2.20
CA ASP A 74 -4.97 14.28 -2.00
C ASP A 74 -4.02 14.94 -3.00
N ASP A 75 -2.85 14.37 -3.21
CA ASP A 75 -1.89 14.83 -4.23
C ASP A 75 -2.47 14.76 -5.65
N ALA A 76 -3.31 13.76 -5.92
CA ALA A 76 -4.05 13.65 -7.18
C ALA A 76 -5.19 14.66 -7.30
N GLN A 77 -5.55 15.36 -6.22
CA GLN A 77 -6.74 16.23 -6.13
C GLN A 77 -8.03 15.51 -6.56
N ALA A 78 -8.17 14.26 -6.14
CA ALA A 78 -9.25 13.36 -6.51
C ALA A 78 -9.95 12.76 -5.28
N GLY A 79 -11.05 12.07 -5.50
CA GLY A 79 -11.61 11.12 -4.55
C GLY A 79 -11.04 9.73 -4.80
N GLY A 80 -11.38 8.75 -3.95
CA GLY A 80 -10.93 7.38 -4.14
C GLY A 80 -11.92 6.36 -3.58
N ARG A 81 -11.96 5.20 -4.23
CA ARG A 81 -12.67 4.02 -3.75
C ARG A 81 -11.67 2.89 -3.56
N ILE A 82 -11.56 2.39 -2.34
CA ILE A 82 -10.55 1.41 -1.95
C ILE A 82 -11.21 0.09 -1.56
N GLN A 83 -10.67 -1.00 -2.07
CA GLN A 83 -11.08 -2.36 -1.80
C GLN A 83 -10.01 -3.07 -0.94
N LEU A 84 -10.16 -3.03 0.37
CA LEU A 84 -9.18 -3.62 1.31
C LEU A 84 -8.96 -5.12 1.09
N ARG A 85 -9.95 -5.83 0.58
CA ARG A 85 -9.85 -7.27 0.27
C ARG A 85 -8.82 -7.58 -0.81
N ASN A 86 -8.46 -6.60 -1.63
CA ASN A 86 -7.47 -6.76 -2.69
C ASN A 86 -6.04 -6.56 -2.18
N VAL A 87 -5.86 -6.08 -0.95
CA VAL A 87 -4.52 -5.90 -0.36
C VAL A 87 -3.89 -7.27 -0.18
N LEU A 88 -2.69 -7.44 -0.74
CA LEU A 88 -1.93 -8.67 -0.63
C LEU A 88 -1.52 -8.91 0.83
N ASN A 89 -2.03 -9.97 1.42
CA ASN A 89 -1.65 -10.38 2.76
C ASN A 89 -1.40 -11.89 2.84
N ALA A 90 -0.57 -12.31 3.78
CA ALA A 90 -0.24 -13.71 4.02
C ALA A 90 -1.11 -14.33 5.12
N ASP A 91 -1.90 -13.52 5.81
CA ASP A 91 -2.69 -13.93 6.97
C ASP A 91 -4.17 -13.66 6.73
N LEU A 92 -4.90 -14.70 6.39
CA LEU A 92 -6.32 -14.63 6.02
C LEU A 92 -7.23 -14.21 7.19
N GLY A 93 -6.72 -14.24 8.43
CA GLY A 93 -7.46 -13.85 9.62
C GLY A 93 -7.42 -12.36 9.95
N MET A 94 -6.70 -11.55 9.18
CA MET A 94 -6.58 -10.12 9.45
C MET A 94 -7.92 -9.39 9.26
N SER A 95 -8.28 -8.59 10.24
CA SER A 95 -9.43 -7.68 10.15
C SER A 95 -9.17 -6.52 9.17
N PRO A 96 -10.22 -5.85 8.67
CA PRO A 96 -10.05 -4.67 7.83
C PRO A 96 -9.19 -3.58 8.48
N LEU A 97 -9.33 -3.38 9.79
CA LEU A 97 -8.54 -2.39 10.52
C LEU A 97 -7.05 -2.78 10.56
N GLU A 98 -6.75 -4.04 10.83
CA GLU A 98 -5.37 -4.55 10.82
C GLU A 98 -4.73 -4.42 9.44
N ILE A 99 -5.48 -4.67 8.36
CA ILE A 99 -5.00 -4.45 6.99
C ILE A 99 -4.75 -2.98 6.72
N TRP A 100 -5.70 -2.11 7.11
CA TRP A 100 -5.68 -0.68 6.81
C TRP A 100 -4.54 0.05 7.53
N CYS A 101 -4.26 -0.31 8.77
CA CYS A 101 -3.24 0.31 9.62
C CYS A 101 -1.93 -0.49 9.69
N ASN A 102 -1.76 -1.55 8.88
CA ASN A 102 -0.53 -2.33 8.87
C ASN A 102 0.66 -1.50 8.40
N GLU A 103 1.73 -1.44 9.18
CA GLU A 103 2.93 -0.64 8.93
C GLU A 103 4.10 -1.45 8.35
N ALA A 104 3.85 -2.66 7.81
CA ALA A 104 4.91 -3.44 7.18
C ALA A 104 5.62 -2.64 6.09
N GLN A 105 6.95 -2.66 6.11
CA GLN A 105 7.82 -1.92 5.20
C GLN A 105 7.91 -2.58 3.79
N GLU A 106 8.72 -2.02 2.92
CA GLU A 106 8.92 -2.43 1.51
C GLU A 106 7.61 -2.51 0.73
N ARG A 107 6.76 -1.51 0.95
CA ARG A 107 5.52 -1.32 0.20
C ARG A 107 5.41 0.10 -0.30
N TYR A 108 4.81 0.22 -1.47
CA TYR A 108 4.50 1.51 -2.08
C TYR A 108 3.05 1.51 -2.53
N VAL A 109 2.43 2.67 -2.51
CA VAL A 109 1.16 2.94 -3.19
C VAL A 109 1.43 3.80 -4.41
N LEU A 110 0.78 3.48 -5.50
CA LEU A 110 1.05 4.07 -6.82
C LEU A 110 -0.24 4.49 -7.48
N GLY A 111 -0.22 5.67 -8.09
CA GLY A 111 -1.24 6.10 -9.04
C GLY A 111 -0.78 5.77 -10.46
N ILE A 112 -1.57 4.98 -11.18
CA ILE A 112 -1.26 4.54 -12.55
C ILE A 112 -2.51 4.70 -13.42
N GLU A 113 -2.36 5.20 -14.65
CA GLU A 113 -3.46 5.21 -15.60
C GLU A 113 -3.89 3.79 -15.97
N GLN A 114 -5.19 3.57 -16.08
CA GLN A 114 -5.73 2.26 -16.44
C GLN A 114 -5.17 1.73 -17.77
N SER A 115 -4.94 2.61 -18.75
CA SER A 115 -4.32 2.26 -20.04
C SER A 115 -2.89 1.73 -19.91
N GLN A 116 -2.18 2.09 -18.85
CA GLN A 116 -0.79 1.71 -18.56
C GLN A 116 -0.66 0.50 -17.63
N LEU A 117 -1.78 0.04 -17.04
CA LEU A 117 -1.77 -1.00 -16.03
C LEU A 117 -1.18 -2.32 -16.53
N GLN A 118 -1.50 -2.71 -17.77
CA GLN A 118 -0.99 -3.95 -18.36
C GLN A 118 0.54 -3.92 -18.54
N GLN A 119 1.08 -2.79 -18.96
CA GLN A 119 2.52 -2.59 -19.10
C GLN A 119 3.21 -2.65 -17.73
N PHE A 120 2.64 -1.99 -16.73
CA PHE A 120 3.15 -2.03 -15.36
C PHE A 120 3.11 -3.45 -14.78
N ALA A 121 2.02 -4.19 -15.01
CA ALA A 121 1.89 -5.58 -14.58
C ALA A 121 2.99 -6.47 -15.17
N ALA A 122 3.32 -6.31 -16.44
CA ALA A 122 4.38 -7.06 -17.10
C ALA A 122 5.76 -6.76 -16.49
N LEU A 123 6.02 -5.51 -16.10
CA LEU A 123 7.24 -5.13 -15.39
C LEU A 123 7.33 -5.77 -14.01
N CYS A 124 6.25 -5.73 -13.24
CA CYS A 124 6.18 -6.33 -11.91
C CYS A 124 6.39 -7.85 -11.98
N GLU A 125 5.80 -8.52 -12.96
CA GLU A 125 5.98 -9.95 -13.17
C GLU A 125 7.45 -10.29 -13.48
N ARG A 126 8.08 -9.53 -14.37
CA ARG A 126 9.49 -9.72 -14.73
C ARG A 126 10.42 -9.57 -13.53
N GLU A 127 10.22 -8.57 -12.70
CA GLU A 127 11.03 -8.31 -11.52
C GLU A 127 10.57 -9.11 -10.29
N ARG A 128 9.54 -9.97 -10.44
CA ARG A 128 8.95 -10.74 -9.34
C ARG A 128 8.51 -9.88 -8.16
N CYS A 129 7.98 -8.69 -8.46
CA CYS A 129 7.46 -7.74 -7.49
C CYS A 129 5.93 -7.88 -7.41
N PRO A 130 5.39 -8.46 -6.34
CA PRO A 130 3.94 -8.62 -6.21
C PRO A 130 3.25 -7.25 -6.13
N PHE A 131 2.14 -7.10 -6.85
CA PHE A 131 1.29 -5.93 -6.75
C PHE A 131 -0.19 -6.35 -6.79
N ALA A 132 -1.06 -5.45 -6.38
CA ALA A 132 -2.51 -5.60 -6.52
C ALA A 132 -3.16 -4.25 -6.80
N VAL A 133 -4.22 -4.25 -7.58
CA VAL A 133 -5.08 -3.08 -7.75
C VAL A 133 -6.03 -3.02 -6.55
N VAL A 134 -5.82 -2.05 -5.67
CA VAL A 134 -6.55 -1.90 -4.41
C VAL A 134 -7.63 -0.84 -4.47
N GLY A 135 -7.71 -0.08 -5.54
CA GLY A 135 -8.73 0.95 -5.69
C GLY A 135 -8.64 1.72 -7.00
N GLU A 136 -9.51 2.68 -7.11
CA GLU A 136 -9.60 3.60 -8.24
C GLU A 136 -9.79 5.03 -7.75
N SER A 137 -9.20 6.00 -8.44
CA SER A 137 -9.49 7.40 -8.22
C SER A 137 -10.85 7.75 -8.81
N THR A 138 -11.54 8.71 -8.19
CA THR A 138 -12.83 9.21 -8.65
C THR A 138 -12.80 10.73 -8.74
N ASP A 139 -13.59 11.30 -9.66
CA ASP A 139 -13.73 12.75 -9.80
C ASP A 139 -14.55 13.41 -8.67
N CYS A 140 -15.04 12.61 -7.72
CA CYS A 140 -15.84 13.10 -6.60
C CYS A 140 -14.95 13.78 -5.56
N LEU A 141 -15.12 15.08 -5.42
CA LEU A 141 -14.80 15.81 -4.21
C LEU A 141 -15.50 15.15 -3.01
N LEU A 142 -14.82 15.06 -1.89
CA LEU A 142 -15.30 14.49 -0.63
C LEU A 142 -16.77 14.85 -0.33
N TYR A 143 -17.68 13.93 -0.64
CA TYR A 143 -18.96 13.93 0.04
C TYR A 143 -18.74 13.22 1.38
N THR A 144 -18.66 14.01 2.43
CA THR A 144 -18.92 13.47 3.77
C THR A 144 -20.40 13.06 3.76
N SER A 145 -20.63 11.76 3.64
CA SER A 145 -21.95 11.22 3.89
C SER A 145 -22.37 11.66 5.30
N PRO A 146 -23.47 12.35 5.48
CA PRO A 146 -23.92 12.65 6.84
C PRO A 146 -24.09 11.33 7.56
N SER A 147 -23.47 11.22 8.75
CA SER A 147 -23.70 10.09 9.64
C SER A 147 -25.20 9.89 9.80
N PRO A 148 -25.74 8.67 9.68
CA PRO A 148 -27.12 8.43 10.03
C PRO A 148 -27.29 8.91 11.46
N ARG A 149 -28.06 9.94 11.65
CA ARG A 149 -28.47 10.35 12.99
C ARG A 149 -29.52 9.35 13.46
N ASP A 150 -29.27 8.83 14.63
CA ASP A 150 -30.22 8.00 15.38
C ASP A 150 -31.63 8.59 15.42
#